data_350e70239bd34ec64ec5888d10429256
#
_entry.id   350e70239bd34ec64ec5888d10429256
#
_cell.length_a   1.000
_cell.length_b   1.000
_cell.length_c   1.000
_cell.angle_alpha   90.00
_cell.angle_beta   90.00
_cell.angle_gamma   90.00
#
_symmetry.space_group_name_H-M   'P 1'
#
loop_
_entity.id
_entity.type
_entity.pdbx_description
1 polymer ?
#
loop_
_entity_poly.entity_id
_entity_poly.type
_entity_poly.pdbx_seq_one_letter_code
_entity_poly.pdbx_strand_id
1 'polypeptide(L)'
;MTSSTVDLVRRPHAVGTEIAVRSARDQRVPLLLFLLPMFVALACVLPGIGHRQLWRDEHCTWWASSIEYPDLGFLIEHIDVVFAPFYAVMHLWIALVGASPAALRLPEGLAMAASAGLLGLLGRQMFTPRTGLVAGLLFALVPTVTRYGQEARPYAFAMLFSLLATLLLLRALERPSLKGWSLYTLTLTLTGLSHLVGLCVVAAHAVAVLRARRGGAHFVNWAFGCAVVMGTSMVIPMVIKGSRQAGQIAWNTATLGELATYPMELFGSWFTGAVVMSLGVVGLLTAGHKALVPAVWAVLPPVLTFLTSDRLHLFLPRYLLFTVPAWLLLAAAGAVRCADALTFAVRAGRWRRLASAALMTGALAGFAFQALPALMSARQDLPGEPDFAAAGRVVTAGQRPGDGIIFNGNFGVRKAMAYELREGAPPTDVLMKRTPQQTGWYRANECDVPSTCLAGRRRLWLVSTAVGNPRSGMRPSTAAALAGRFAVVRTNRLHNLTIQLLERRSR
;
A
#
# COMPACT_ATOMS: atom_id res chain seq x y z
N MET A 1 -33.57 47.04 65.56
CA MET A 1 -32.39 47.92 65.49
C MET A 1 -31.19 47.11 65.22
N THR A 2 -30.36 47.58 64.33
CA THR A 2 -29.04 47.07 63.85
C THR A 2 -29.05 45.79 62.99
N SER A 3 -29.13 46.08 61.70
CA SER A 3 -28.76 45.24 60.57
C SER A 3 -27.25 45.03 60.56
N SER A 4 -26.81 43.78 60.34
CA SER A 4 -25.41 43.50 60.04
C SER A 4 -25.35 42.77 58.66
N THR A 5 -24.96 43.52 57.63
CA THR A 5 -24.70 43.06 56.30
C THR A 5 -23.29 42.44 56.29
N VAL A 6 -23.19 41.13 55.97
CA VAL A 6 -21.93 40.46 55.71
C VAL A 6 -21.68 40.45 54.20
N ASP A 7 -20.71 41.21 53.75
CA ASP A 7 -20.21 41.24 52.38
C ASP A 7 -19.47 39.89 52.02
N LEU A 8 -20.08 39.13 51.13
CA LEU A 8 -19.45 37.98 50.49
C LEU A 8 -18.76 38.40 49.17
N VAL A 9 -17.51 38.85 49.28
CA VAL A 9 -16.63 39.03 48.11
C VAL A 9 -16.30 37.67 47.52
N ARG A 10 -17.00 37.25 46.49
CA ARG A 10 -16.62 36.09 45.65
C ARG A 10 -15.42 36.43 44.77
N ARG A 11 -14.31 35.72 44.93
CA ARG A 11 -13.14 35.80 44.07
C ARG A 11 -13.44 35.14 42.70
N PRO A 12 -13.35 35.86 41.54
CA PRO A 12 -13.68 35.29 40.21
C PRO A 12 -12.53 34.59 39.49
N HIS A 13 -11.39 34.36 40.11
CA HIS A 13 -10.19 33.97 39.33
C HIS A 13 -9.88 32.45 39.21
N ALA A 14 -10.58 31.57 39.92
CA ALA A 14 -10.29 30.15 39.91
C ALA A 14 -11.01 29.34 38.79
N VAL A 15 -12.20 29.77 38.37
CA VAL A 15 -13.05 29.01 37.42
C VAL A 15 -12.55 29.16 35.98
N GLY A 16 -12.04 30.34 35.61
CA GLY A 16 -11.56 30.59 34.24
C GLY A 16 -10.28 29.82 33.88
N THR A 17 -9.37 29.64 34.83
CA THR A 17 -8.10 28.87 34.63
C THR A 17 -8.35 27.36 34.56
N GLU A 18 -9.30 26.81 35.32
CA GLU A 18 -9.63 25.38 35.27
C GLU A 18 -10.36 25.01 33.98
N ILE A 19 -11.21 25.85 33.44
CA ILE A 19 -11.86 25.64 32.14
C ILE A 19 -10.84 25.74 31.00
N ALA A 20 -9.91 26.69 31.03
CA ALA A 20 -8.86 26.85 30.05
C ALA A 20 -7.88 25.67 30.06
N VAL A 21 -7.50 25.16 31.23
CA VAL A 21 -6.62 24.00 31.39
C VAL A 21 -7.31 22.71 30.94
N ARG A 22 -8.59 22.53 31.25
CA ARG A 22 -9.36 21.37 30.73
C ARG A 22 -9.50 21.42 29.21
N SER A 23 -9.81 22.60 28.63
CA SER A 23 -9.89 22.77 27.17
C SER A 23 -8.59 22.49 26.47
N ALA A 24 -7.44 22.97 26.99
CA ALA A 24 -6.11 22.69 26.43
C ALA A 24 -5.71 21.22 26.56
N ARG A 25 -6.07 20.55 27.65
CA ARG A 25 -5.81 19.12 27.85
C ARG A 25 -6.67 18.24 26.93
N ASP A 26 -7.92 18.62 26.69
CA ASP A 26 -8.83 17.91 25.77
C ASP A 26 -8.40 18.00 24.30
N GLN A 27 -7.69 19.07 23.91
CA GLN A 27 -7.14 19.22 22.57
C GLN A 27 -5.78 18.52 22.37
N ARG A 28 -4.97 18.39 23.42
CA ARG A 28 -3.64 17.77 23.35
C ARG A 28 -3.70 16.26 23.16
N VAL A 29 -4.69 15.58 23.74
CA VAL A 29 -4.83 14.12 23.64
C VAL A 29 -5.05 13.65 22.21
N PRO A 30 -5.97 14.20 21.39
CA PRO A 30 -6.12 13.81 19.98
C PRO A 30 -4.85 14.06 19.16
N LEU A 31 -4.19 15.19 19.40
CA LEU A 31 -2.96 15.54 18.69
C LEU A 31 -1.85 14.52 18.98
N LEU A 32 -1.66 14.13 20.25
CA LEU A 32 -0.68 13.11 20.62
C LEU A 32 -1.01 11.74 20.00
N LEU A 33 -2.30 11.35 20.01
CA LEU A 33 -2.76 10.07 19.43
C LEU A 33 -2.58 10.01 17.91
N PHE A 34 -2.54 11.15 17.24
CA PHE A 34 -2.25 11.26 15.83
C PHE A 34 -0.73 11.32 15.56
N LEU A 35 -0.03 12.28 16.18
CA LEU A 35 1.35 12.58 15.85
C LEU A 35 2.32 11.48 16.28
N LEU A 36 2.16 10.90 17.47
CA LEU A 36 3.12 9.90 17.96
C LEU A 36 3.16 8.65 17.08
N PRO A 37 2.03 7.97 16.76
CA PRO A 37 2.06 6.86 15.83
C PRO A 37 2.52 7.26 14.43
N MET A 38 2.15 8.44 13.94
CA MET A 38 2.59 8.97 12.65
C MET A 38 4.11 9.10 12.58
N PHE A 39 4.74 9.71 13.60
CA PHE A 39 6.20 9.87 13.61
C PHE A 39 6.93 8.53 13.77
N VAL A 40 6.39 7.58 14.57
CA VAL A 40 6.94 6.22 14.64
C VAL A 40 6.84 5.53 13.29
N ALA A 41 5.73 5.66 12.59
CA ALA A 41 5.58 5.11 11.23
C ALA A 41 6.56 5.75 10.24
N LEU A 42 6.75 7.08 10.27
CA LEU A 42 7.76 7.76 9.46
C LEU A 42 9.17 7.23 9.74
N ALA A 43 9.51 7.04 11.03
CA ALA A 43 10.79 6.49 11.45
C ALA A 43 11.00 5.03 10.99
N CYS A 44 9.91 4.26 10.79
CA CYS A 44 9.97 2.91 10.23
C CYS A 44 9.99 2.90 8.70
N VAL A 45 9.23 3.77 8.04
CA VAL A 45 9.01 3.71 6.59
C VAL A 45 10.06 4.48 5.79
N LEU A 46 10.50 5.67 6.24
CA LEU A 46 11.39 6.51 5.44
C LEU A 46 12.84 5.98 5.33
N PRO A 47 13.46 5.38 6.36
CA PRO A 47 14.81 4.86 6.21
C PRO A 47 14.90 3.79 5.13
N GLY A 48 15.81 3.99 4.17
CA GLY A 48 16.05 3.07 3.07
C GLY A 48 14.96 3.06 1.97
N ILE A 49 14.06 4.03 1.92
CA ILE A 49 12.97 4.10 0.94
C ILE A 49 13.46 4.08 -0.52
N GLY A 50 14.67 4.58 -0.77
CA GLY A 50 15.29 4.59 -2.10
C GLY A 50 16.32 3.50 -2.34
N HIS A 51 16.64 2.63 -1.36
CA HIS A 51 17.73 1.66 -1.49
C HIS A 51 17.40 0.48 -2.38
N ARG A 52 16.18 -0.09 -2.21
CA ARG A 52 15.73 -1.21 -3.01
C ARG A 52 15.49 -0.78 -4.45
N GLN A 53 15.97 -1.55 -5.42
CA GLN A 53 15.62 -1.33 -6.82
C GLN A 53 14.09 -1.40 -7.04
N LEU A 54 13.60 -0.80 -8.12
CA LEU A 54 12.19 -0.96 -8.49
C LEU A 54 11.95 -2.42 -8.90
N TRP A 55 10.80 -2.96 -8.48
CA TRP A 55 10.36 -4.26 -8.94
C TRP A 55 9.37 -4.15 -10.09
N ARG A 56 9.03 -5.28 -10.69
CA ARG A 56 8.22 -5.34 -11.92
C ARG A 56 7.00 -4.41 -11.95
N ASP A 57 6.20 -4.37 -10.86
CA ASP A 57 4.99 -3.55 -10.84
C ASP A 57 5.30 -2.05 -10.67
N GLU A 58 6.39 -1.70 -9.99
CA GLU A 58 6.86 -0.31 -9.89
C GLU A 58 7.42 0.19 -11.23
N HIS A 59 8.08 -0.67 -12.02
CA HIS A 59 8.48 -0.33 -13.39
C HIS A 59 7.26 -0.08 -14.27
N CYS A 60 6.15 -0.81 -14.08
CA CYS A 60 4.88 -0.51 -14.76
C CYS A 60 4.30 0.83 -14.33
N THR A 61 4.31 1.12 -13.02
CA THR A 61 3.86 2.40 -12.48
C THR A 61 4.67 3.56 -13.06
N TRP A 62 6.01 3.49 -12.96
CA TRP A 62 6.87 4.52 -13.51
C TRP A 62 6.62 4.73 -15.00
N TRP A 63 6.60 3.66 -15.79
CA TRP A 63 6.44 3.74 -17.23
C TRP A 63 5.06 4.33 -17.61
N ALA A 64 3.96 3.83 -17.03
CA ALA A 64 2.61 4.34 -17.30
C ALA A 64 2.43 5.80 -16.86
N SER A 65 3.12 6.20 -15.79
CA SER A 65 3.07 7.58 -15.29
C SER A 65 4.07 8.51 -15.96
N SER A 66 4.95 8.01 -16.84
CA SER A 66 5.93 8.82 -17.60
C SER A 66 5.52 9.07 -19.06
N ILE A 67 4.48 8.40 -19.56
CA ILE A 67 3.96 8.63 -20.89
C ILE A 67 2.95 9.79 -20.89
N GLU A 68 2.69 10.38 -22.06
CA GLU A 68 1.71 11.46 -22.22
C GLU A 68 0.27 10.98 -21.95
N TYR A 69 -0.63 11.89 -21.56
CA TYR A 69 -2.02 11.54 -21.26
C TYR A 69 -2.78 10.84 -22.39
N PRO A 70 -2.61 11.18 -23.68
CA PRO A 70 -3.24 10.43 -24.77
C PRO A 70 -2.78 8.97 -24.83
N ASP A 71 -1.48 8.72 -24.66
CA ASP A 71 -0.91 7.38 -24.63
C ASP A 71 -1.34 6.61 -23.39
N LEU A 72 -1.42 7.27 -22.23
CA LEU A 72 -2.00 6.69 -21.01
C LEU A 72 -3.47 6.32 -21.23
N GLY A 73 -4.25 7.21 -21.86
CA GLY A 73 -5.63 6.94 -22.25
C GLY A 73 -5.75 5.66 -23.10
N PHE A 74 -4.88 5.52 -24.11
CA PHE A 74 -4.83 4.35 -24.97
C PHE A 74 -4.36 3.07 -24.22
N LEU A 75 -3.40 3.19 -23.29
CA LEU A 75 -2.98 2.09 -22.44
C LEU A 75 -4.14 1.54 -21.58
N ILE A 76 -4.85 2.42 -20.87
CA ILE A 76 -5.93 2.02 -19.95
C ILE A 76 -7.18 1.51 -20.69
N GLU A 77 -7.26 1.69 -22.00
CA GLU A 77 -8.26 1.01 -22.83
C GLU A 77 -8.03 -0.50 -22.92
N HIS A 78 -6.78 -0.93 -22.83
CA HIS A 78 -6.38 -2.31 -23.04
C HIS A 78 -5.98 -3.01 -21.73
N ILE A 79 -5.34 -2.28 -20.79
CA ILE A 79 -4.77 -2.85 -19.57
C ILE A 79 -4.81 -1.84 -18.41
N ASP A 80 -4.89 -2.33 -17.19
CA ASP A 80 -4.68 -1.57 -15.94
C ASP A 80 -5.61 -0.36 -15.72
N VAL A 81 -6.82 -0.37 -16.27
CA VAL A 81 -7.79 0.73 -16.03
C VAL A 81 -8.03 0.99 -14.54
N VAL A 82 -7.92 -0.03 -13.69
CA VAL A 82 -8.09 0.08 -12.23
C VAL A 82 -6.99 0.90 -11.55
N PHE A 83 -5.85 1.08 -12.20
CA PHE A 83 -4.75 1.91 -11.74
C PHE A 83 -4.69 3.30 -12.41
N ALA A 84 -5.57 3.59 -13.36
CA ALA A 84 -5.58 4.84 -14.12
C ALA A 84 -5.57 6.10 -13.23
N PRO A 85 -6.38 6.21 -12.14
CA PRO A 85 -6.33 7.39 -11.28
C PRO A 85 -4.99 7.56 -10.59
N PHE A 86 -4.39 6.44 -10.16
CA PHE A 86 -3.07 6.45 -9.53
C PHE A 86 -1.97 6.86 -10.52
N TYR A 87 -1.97 6.32 -11.74
CA TYR A 87 -1.01 6.71 -12.78
C TYR A 87 -1.11 8.20 -13.13
N ALA A 88 -2.33 8.74 -13.22
CA ALA A 88 -2.54 10.16 -13.50
C ALA A 88 -1.98 11.07 -12.39
N VAL A 89 -2.17 10.70 -11.12
CA VAL A 89 -1.58 11.41 -9.98
C VAL A 89 -0.07 11.30 -9.98
N MET A 90 0.47 10.10 -10.23
CA MET A 90 1.91 9.85 -10.28
C MET A 90 2.58 10.55 -11.48
N HIS A 91 1.87 10.76 -12.59
CA HIS A 91 2.37 11.57 -13.72
C HIS A 91 2.70 13.00 -13.27
N LEU A 92 1.76 13.65 -12.57
CA LEU A 92 2.00 14.99 -12.01
C LEU A 92 3.11 14.97 -10.95
N TRP A 93 3.14 13.95 -10.11
CA TRP A 93 4.15 13.80 -9.07
C TRP A 93 5.56 13.65 -9.64
N ILE A 94 5.74 12.81 -10.67
CA ILE A 94 7.01 12.61 -11.36
C ILE A 94 7.47 13.90 -12.02
N ALA A 95 6.57 14.66 -12.63
CA ALA A 95 6.90 15.96 -13.25
C ALA A 95 7.39 16.99 -12.21
N LEU A 96 6.91 16.93 -10.96
CA LEU A 96 7.28 17.87 -9.91
C LEU A 96 8.52 17.45 -9.11
N VAL A 97 8.68 16.16 -8.82
CA VAL A 97 9.66 15.65 -7.84
C VAL A 97 10.71 14.76 -8.49
N GLY A 98 10.44 14.27 -9.71
CA GLY A 98 11.31 13.33 -10.41
C GLY A 98 10.95 11.87 -10.18
N ALA A 99 11.74 10.96 -10.76
CA ALA A 99 11.48 9.54 -10.86
C ALA A 99 12.53 8.68 -10.12
N SER A 100 13.23 9.20 -9.11
CA SER A 100 14.09 8.35 -8.28
C SER A 100 13.25 7.34 -7.48
N PRO A 101 13.80 6.18 -7.07
CA PRO A 101 13.04 5.21 -6.28
C PRO A 101 12.44 5.82 -5.00
N ALA A 102 13.18 6.73 -4.34
CA ALA A 102 12.69 7.45 -3.17
C ALA A 102 11.52 8.39 -3.51
N ALA A 103 11.64 9.15 -4.59
CA ALA A 103 10.59 10.06 -5.04
C ALA A 103 9.30 9.31 -5.39
N LEU A 104 9.43 8.18 -6.11
CA LEU A 104 8.27 7.38 -6.51
C LEU A 104 7.51 6.78 -5.32
N ARG A 105 8.19 6.49 -4.19
CA ARG A 105 7.62 5.81 -3.01
C ARG A 105 7.20 6.77 -1.89
N LEU A 106 7.65 8.04 -1.94
CA LEU A 106 7.39 9.01 -0.88
C LEU A 106 5.90 9.23 -0.59
N PRO A 107 5.00 9.34 -1.60
CA PRO A 107 3.56 9.51 -1.36
C PRO A 107 2.97 8.36 -0.53
N GLU A 108 3.34 7.12 -0.82
CA GLU A 108 2.87 5.92 -0.10
C GLU A 108 3.40 5.88 1.32
N GLY A 109 4.66 6.25 1.52
CA GLY A 109 5.27 6.36 2.85
C GLY A 109 4.53 7.37 3.73
N LEU A 110 4.19 8.53 3.18
CA LEU A 110 3.41 9.56 3.88
C LEU A 110 1.97 9.09 4.15
N ALA A 111 1.34 8.40 3.20
CA ALA A 111 -0.01 7.83 3.37
C ALA A 111 -0.04 6.79 4.50
N MET A 112 0.96 5.90 4.58
CA MET A 112 1.08 4.93 5.69
C MET A 112 1.30 5.62 7.03
N ALA A 113 2.14 6.64 7.09
CA ALA A 113 2.34 7.39 8.33
C ALA A 113 1.08 8.12 8.80
N ALA A 114 0.37 8.77 7.88
CA ALA A 114 -0.93 9.39 8.19
C ALA A 114 -1.96 8.35 8.66
N SER A 115 -1.95 7.16 8.07
CA SER A 115 -2.82 6.03 8.46
C SER A 115 -2.59 5.60 9.91
N ALA A 116 -1.32 5.55 10.38
CA ALA A 116 -0.98 5.26 11.77
C ALA A 116 -1.63 6.28 12.73
N GLY A 117 -1.53 7.56 12.40
CA GLY A 117 -2.17 8.64 13.18
C GLY A 117 -3.69 8.57 13.17
N LEU A 118 -4.30 8.35 12.00
CA LEU A 118 -5.75 8.19 11.88
C LEU A 118 -6.27 6.98 12.66
N LEU A 119 -5.52 5.88 12.67
CA LEU A 119 -5.87 4.69 13.45
C LEU A 119 -5.86 4.98 14.95
N GLY A 120 -4.91 5.80 15.42
CA GLY A 120 -4.89 6.30 16.79
C GLY A 120 -6.16 7.08 17.16
N LEU A 121 -6.63 7.95 16.28
CA LEU A 121 -7.88 8.69 16.46
C LEU A 121 -9.11 7.79 16.40
N LEU A 122 -9.15 6.87 15.44
CA LEU A 122 -10.25 5.94 15.26
C LEU A 122 -10.39 4.99 16.46
N GLY A 123 -9.28 4.46 16.97
CA GLY A 123 -9.26 3.59 18.14
C GLY A 123 -9.73 4.33 19.42
N ARG A 124 -9.40 5.62 19.56
CA ARG A 124 -9.98 6.48 20.63
C ARG A 124 -11.50 6.60 20.50
N GLN A 125 -12.00 6.84 19.30
CA GLN A 125 -13.43 7.06 19.08
C GLN A 125 -14.23 5.77 19.28
N MET A 126 -13.72 4.63 18.83
CA MET A 126 -14.43 3.35 18.92
C MET A 126 -14.29 2.68 20.29
N PHE A 127 -13.16 2.85 20.97
CA PHE A 127 -12.82 2.16 22.22
C PHE A 127 -12.38 3.14 23.31
N THR A 128 -11.05 3.36 23.41
CA THR A 128 -10.43 4.23 24.42
C THR A 128 -9.18 4.92 23.86
N PRO A 129 -8.71 6.04 24.48
CA PRO A 129 -7.44 6.66 24.09
C PRO A 129 -6.24 5.68 24.16
N ARG A 130 -6.20 4.77 25.12
CA ARG A 130 -5.16 3.74 25.24
C ARG A 130 -5.21 2.78 24.05
N THR A 131 -6.38 2.27 23.73
CA THR A 131 -6.59 1.39 22.57
C THR A 131 -6.16 2.08 21.28
N GLY A 132 -6.50 3.37 21.11
CA GLY A 132 -6.08 4.15 19.96
C GLY A 132 -4.57 4.26 19.83
N LEU A 133 -3.89 4.62 20.94
CA LEU A 133 -2.43 4.73 20.93
C LEU A 133 -1.75 3.40 20.57
N VAL A 134 -2.20 2.30 21.19
CA VAL A 134 -1.66 0.96 20.94
C VAL A 134 -1.91 0.54 19.49
N ALA A 135 -3.11 0.76 18.95
CA ALA A 135 -3.44 0.42 17.58
C ALA A 135 -2.55 1.17 16.57
N GLY A 136 -2.37 2.48 16.76
CA GLY A 136 -1.51 3.29 15.90
C GLY A 136 -0.04 2.90 15.98
N LEU A 137 0.47 2.59 17.18
CA LEU A 137 1.86 2.14 17.37
C LEU A 137 2.07 0.72 16.81
N LEU A 138 1.16 -0.22 17.03
CA LEU A 138 1.23 -1.54 16.40
C LEU A 138 1.24 -1.42 14.88
N PHE A 139 0.39 -0.55 14.32
CA PHE A 139 0.37 -0.29 12.86
C PHE A 139 1.74 0.15 12.36
N ALA A 140 2.37 1.10 13.02
CA ALA A 140 3.70 1.59 12.65
C ALA A 140 4.79 0.50 12.68
N LEU A 141 4.63 -0.52 13.52
CA LEU A 141 5.58 -1.61 13.74
C LEU A 141 5.30 -2.86 12.88
N VAL A 142 4.15 -2.94 12.20
CA VAL A 142 3.84 -4.07 11.31
C VAL A 142 4.71 -4.01 10.06
N PRO A 143 5.48 -5.09 9.71
CA PRO A 143 6.42 -5.06 8.59
C PRO A 143 5.79 -4.75 7.23
N THR A 144 4.56 -5.17 6.97
CA THR A 144 3.86 -4.86 5.71
C THR A 144 3.56 -3.37 5.55
N VAL A 145 3.39 -2.62 6.63
CA VAL A 145 3.24 -1.16 6.57
C VAL A 145 4.50 -0.51 6.01
N THR A 146 5.70 -0.95 6.48
CA THR A 146 6.97 -0.51 5.90
C THR A 146 7.11 -1.00 4.46
N ARG A 147 6.83 -2.27 4.19
CA ARG A 147 6.96 -2.88 2.86
C ARG A 147 6.15 -2.13 1.80
N TYR A 148 4.87 -1.89 2.06
CA TYR A 148 3.97 -1.23 1.11
C TYR A 148 3.99 0.30 1.21
N GLY A 149 4.55 0.87 2.26
CA GLY A 149 4.93 2.28 2.33
C GLY A 149 6.19 2.60 1.53
N GLN A 150 6.96 1.58 1.16
CA GLN A 150 8.12 1.65 0.27
C GLN A 150 7.85 1.00 -1.09
N GLU A 151 6.62 1.10 -1.59
CA GLU A 151 6.22 0.54 -2.88
C GLU A 151 5.29 1.51 -3.61
N ALA A 152 5.68 1.94 -4.81
CA ALA A 152 4.93 2.89 -5.64
C ALA A 152 3.68 2.22 -6.25
N ARG A 153 2.70 1.89 -5.38
CA ARG A 153 1.41 1.25 -5.71
C ARG A 153 0.30 1.82 -4.82
N PRO A 154 -0.96 1.89 -5.28
CA PRO A 154 -2.01 2.64 -4.60
C PRO A 154 -2.54 2.03 -3.29
N TYR A 155 -1.98 0.92 -2.81
CA TYR A 155 -2.49 0.21 -1.62
C TYR A 155 -2.46 1.06 -0.34
N ALA A 156 -1.41 1.89 -0.18
CA ALA A 156 -1.29 2.80 0.96
C ALA A 156 -2.41 3.85 0.96
N PHE A 157 -2.81 4.35 -0.20
CA PHE A 157 -3.93 5.29 -0.34
C PHE A 157 -5.28 4.63 -0.07
N ALA A 158 -5.49 3.39 -0.54
CA ALA A 158 -6.71 2.64 -0.23
C ALA A 158 -6.88 2.45 1.29
N MET A 159 -5.79 2.18 2.00
CA MET A 159 -5.77 2.07 3.45
C MET A 159 -6.06 3.41 4.13
N LEU A 160 -5.38 4.48 3.72
CA LEU A 160 -5.57 5.84 4.23
C LEU A 160 -7.02 6.30 4.09
N PHE A 161 -7.58 6.15 2.89
CA PHE A 161 -8.95 6.63 2.63
C PHE A 161 -10.02 5.74 3.27
N SER A 162 -9.79 4.44 3.41
CA SER A 162 -10.69 3.56 4.18
C SER A 162 -10.75 3.95 5.66
N LEU A 163 -9.60 4.27 6.27
CA LEU A 163 -9.52 4.78 7.65
C LEU A 163 -10.22 6.13 7.78
N LEU A 164 -9.93 7.05 6.87
CA LEU A 164 -10.52 8.40 6.88
C LEU A 164 -12.03 8.33 6.66
N ALA A 165 -12.51 7.52 5.73
CA ALA A 165 -13.94 7.29 5.48
C ALA A 165 -14.63 6.74 6.74
N THR A 166 -14.03 5.76 7.41
CA THR A 166 -14.57 5.20 8.66
C THR A 166 -14.65 6.28 9.76
N LEU A 167 -13.60 7.08 9.94
CA LEU A 167 -13.56 8.14 10.94
C LEU A 167 -14.60 9.22 10.65
N LEU A 168 -14.75 9.64 9.37
CA LEU A 168 -15.72 10.65 8.94
C LEU A 168 -17.16 10.15 9.07
N LEU A 169 -17.41 8.87 8.73
CA LEU A 169 -18.72 8.26 8.96
C LEU A 169 -19.11 8.32 10.43
N LEU A 170 -18.23 7.85 11.33
CA LEU A 170 -18.54 7.87 12.78
C LEU A 170 -18.83 9.29 13.29
N ARG A 171 -18.07 10.29 12.80
CA ARG A 171 -18.33 11.70 13.11
C ARG A 171 -19.67 12.20 12.53
N ALA A 172 -20.01 11.80 11.29
CA ALA A 172 -21.28 12.14 10.66
C ALA A 172 -22.47 11.50 11.39
N LEU A 173 -22.28 10.31 11.98
CA LEU A 173 -23.29 9.65 12.82
C LEU A 173 -23.48 10.36 14.17
N GLU A 174 -22.39 10.88 14.77
CA GLU A 174 -22.45 11.62 16.03
C GLU A 174 -23.02 13.04 15.85
N ARG A 175 -22.63 13.72 14.77
CA ARG A 175 -23.01 15.11 14.45
C ARG A 175 -23.36 15.23 12.96
N PRO A 176 -24.58 14.85 12.57
CA PRO A 176 -25.01 14.87 11.18
C PRO A 176 -24.91 16.28 10.58
N SER A 177 -24.22 16.41 9.45
CA SER A 177 -24.10 17.65 8.70
C SER A 177 -23.85 17.37 7.23
N LEU A 178 -24.27 18.26 6.34
CA LEU A 178 -24.01 18.13 4.90
C LEU A 178 -22.51 18.02 4.63
N LYS A 179 -21.69 18.86 5.27
CA LYS A 179 -20.21 18.79 5.15
C LYS A 179 -19.67 17.43 5.56
N GLY A 180 -20.16 16.85 6.68
CA GLY A 180 -19.70 15.54 7.16
C GLY A 180 -20.02 14.43 6.17
N TRP A 181 -21.22 14.40 5.64
CA TRP A 181 -21.65 13.42 4.63
C TRP A 181 -20.93 13.62 3.29
N SER A 182 -20.71 14.85 2.83
CA SER A 182 -19.95 15.13 1.60
C SER A 182 -18.50 14.70 1.72
N LEU A 183 -17.83 14.92 2.84
CA LEU A 183 -16.47 14.46 3.09
C LEU A 183 -16.40 12.94 3.16
N TYR A 184 -17.39 12.28 3.76
CA TYR A 184 -17.48 10.81 3.74
C TYR A 184 -17.65 10.29 2.32
N THR A 185 -18.56 10.86 1.53
CA THR A 185 -18.75 10.51 0.10
C THR A 185 -17.45 10.63 -0.69
N LEU A 186 -16.76 11.78 -0.55
CA LEU A 186 -15.49 12.02 -1.23
C LEU A 186 -14.43 10.99 -0.84
N THR A 187 -14.29 10.68 0.44
CA THR A 187 -13.29 9.70 0.89
C THR A 187 -13.64 8.28 0.46
N LEU A 188 -14.92 7.96 0.35
CA LEU A 188 -15.37 6.68 -0.20
C LEU A 188 -15.03 6.57 -1.70
N THR A 189 -15.25 7.63 -2.48
CA THR A 189 -14.82 7.72 -3.88
C THR A 189 -13.30 7.51 -3.99
N LEU A 190 -12.50 8.23 -3.18
CA LEU A 190 -11.05 8.10 -3.18
C LEU A 190 -10.57 6.70 -2.78
N THR A 191 -11.29 6.03 -1.87
CA THR A 191 -11.03 4.62 -1.55
C THR A 191 -11.17 3.74 -2.80
N GLY A 192 -12.28 3.87 -3.52
CA GLY A 192 -12.54 3.09 -4.73
C GLY A 192 -11.59 3.41 -5.88
N LEU A 193 -11.25 4.70 -6.09
CA LEU A 193 -10.26 5.14 -7.09
C LEU A 193 -8.84 4.68 -6.77
N SER A 194 -8.52 4.47 -5.47
CA SER A 194 -7.23 3.90 -5.07
C SER A 194 -7.22 2.39 -5.26
N HIS A 195 -8.27 1.68 -4.80
CA HIS A 195 -8.40 0.24 -4.98
C HIS A 195 -9.84 -0.24 -4.79
N LEU A 196 -10.42 -0.87 -5.82
CA LEU A 196 -11.84 -1.27 -5.82
C LEU A 196 -12.22 -2.18 -4.64
N VAL A 197 -11.35 -3.12 -4.27
CA VAL A 197 -11.61 -4.04 -3.13
C VAL A 197 -11.74 -3.27 -1.81
N GLY A 198 -11.11 -2.09 -1.68
CA GLY A 198 -11.25 -1.22 -0.52
C GLY A 198 -12.70 -0.81 -0.22
N LEU A 199 -13.58 -0.78 -1.24
CA LEU A 199 -15.00 -0.49 -1.07
C LEU A 199 -15.75 -1.54 -0.23
N CYS A 200 -15.20 -2.73 -0.02
CA CYS A 200 -15.76 -3.71 0.92
C CYS A 200 -15.88 -3.17 2.35
N VAL A 201 -15.16 -2.09 2.70
CA VAL A 201 -15.33 -1.38 3.99
C VAL A 201 -16.76 -0.89 4.20
N VAL A 202 -17.53 -0.65 3.14
CA VAL A 202 -18.94 -0.21 3.20
C VAL A 202 -19.81 -1.19 3.98
N ALA A 203 -19.50 -2.49 3.96
CA ALA A 203 -20.22 -3.47 4.77
C ALA A 203 -20.06 -3.20 6.28
N ALA A 204 -18.86 -2.87 6.73
CA ALA A 204 -18.61 -2.46 8.12
C ALA A 204 -19.29 -1.12 8.44
N HIS A 205 -19.31 -0.20 7.48
CA HIS A 205 -20.01 1.08 7.60
C HIS A 205 -21.53 0.90 7.75
N ALA A 206 -22.12 -0.02 6.98
CA ALA A 206 -23.55 -0.37 7.13
C ALA A 206 -23.84 -0.89 8.54
N VAL A 207 -22.97 -1.74 9.10
CA VAL A 207 -23.09 -2.19 10.49
C VAL A 207 -23.03 -1.01 11.47
N ALA A 208 -22.13 -0.04 11.27
CA ALA A 208 -22.05 1.15 12.11
C ALA A 208 -23.34 1.97 12.07
N VAL A 209 -23.91 2.19 10.88
CA VAL A 209 -25.18 2.88 10.65
C VAL A 209 -26.34 2.14 11.33
N LEU A 210 -26.45 0.83 11.13
CA LEU A 210 -27.50 0.01 11.73
C LEU A 210 -27.49 0.09 13.28
N ARG A 211 -26.31 0.22 13.86
CA ARG A 211 -26.13 0.34 15.32
C ARG A 211 -26.40 1.75 15.87
N ALA A 212 -26.16 2.77 15.06
CA ALA A 212 -26.41 4.15 15.45
C ALA A 212 -27.92 4.50 15.47
N ARG A 213 -28.79 3.59 15.04
CA ARG A 213 -30.24 3.80 14.98
C ARG A 213 -30.83 4.00 16.38
N ARG A 214 -31.04 5.26 16.75
CA ARG A 214 -31.89 5.69 17.89
C ARG A 214 -32.89 6.66 17.30
N GLY A 215 -34.15 6.59 17.69
CA GLY A 215 -35.31 7.33 17.20
C GLY A 215 -35.04 8.45 16.17
N GLY A 216 -35.64 8.39 14.99
CA GLY A 216 -35.40 9.35 13.89
C GLY A 216 -34.42 8.84 12.80
N ALA A 217 -34.12 7.55 12.75
CA ALA A 217 -33.10 6.90 11.91
C ALA A 217 -33.26 7.04 10.38
N HIS A 218 -34.43 7.50 9.87
CA HIS A 218 -34.66 7.57 8.42
C HIS A 218 -33.67 8.51 7.70
N PHE A 219 -33.43 9.70 8.24
CA PHE A 219 -32.49 10.67 7.66
C PHE A 219 -31.07 10.09 7.55
N VAL A 220 -30.56 9.45 8.60
CA VAL A 220 -29.22 8.87 8.62
C VAL A 220 -29.08 7.74 7.60
N ASN A 221 -30.12 6.89 7.47
CA ASN A 221 -30.13 5.81 6.48
C ASN A 221 -30.13 6.35 5.05
N TRP A 222 -30.96 7.36 4.76
CA TRP A 222 -31.00 8.02 3.46
C TRP A 222 -29.67 8.71 3.15
N ALA A 223 -29.12 9.47 4.09
CA ALA A 223 -27.83 10.16 3.93
C ALA A 223 -26.70 9.16 3.65
N PHE A 224 -26.68 8.03 4.38
CA PHE A 224 -25.71 6.97 4.13
C PHE A 224 -25.92 6.32 2.76
N GLY A 225 -27.15 5.95 2.41
CA GLY A 225 -27.47 5.37 1.11
C GLY A 225 -27.07 6.29 -0.05
N CYS A 226 -27.45 7.58 0.03
CA CYS A 226 -27.05 8.59 -0.96
C CYS A 226 -25.53 8.73 -1.05
N ALA A 227 -24.83 8.80 0.09
CA ALA A 227 -23.38 8.92 0.13
C ALA A 227 -22.67 7.72 -0.50
N VAL A 228 -23.18 6.50 -0.25
CA VAL A 228 -22.63 5.28 -0.86
C VAL A 228 -22.89 5.28 -2.37
N VAL A 229 -24.11 5.53 -2.80
CA VAL A 229 -24.45 5.56 -4.23
C VAL A 229 -23.61 6.62 -4.97
N MET A 230 -23.55 7.84 -4.46
CA MET A 230 -22.77 8.93 -5.06
C MET A 230 -21.27 8.61 -5.04
N GLY A 231 -20.74 8.12 -3.91
CA GLY A 231 -19.33 7.81 -3.76
C GLY A 231 -18.85 6.65 -4.63
N THR A 232 -19.71 5.65 -4.87
CA THR A 232 -19.36 4.49 -5.69
C THR A 232 -19.69 4.70 -7.17
N SER A 233 -20.63 5.59 -7.53
CA SER A 233 -20.99 5.85 -8.93
C SER A 233 -19.81 6.30 -9.78
N MET A 234 -18.89 7.07 -9.19
CA MET A 234 -17.68 7.57 -9.86
C MET A 234 -16.71 6.46 -10.27
N VAL A 235 -16.76 5.30 -9.62
CA VAL A 235 -15.88 4.16 -9.94
C VAL A 235 -16.56 3.13 -10.84
N ILE A 236 -17.87 3.25 -11.13
CA ILE A 236 -18.61 2.31 -11.99
C ILE A 236 -17.97 2.14 -13.38
N PRO A 237 -17.56 3.21 -14.09
CA PRO A 237 -16.91 3.05 -15.40
C PRO A 237 -15.63 2.22 -15.30
N MET A 238 -14.85 2.41 -14.23
CA MET A 238 -13.62 1.66 -13.96
C MET A 238 -13.93 0.19 -13.64
N VAL A 239 -15.00 -0.11 -12.90
CA VAL A 239 -15.46 -1.50 -12.64
C VAL A 239 -15.87 -2.18 -13.93
N ILE A 240 -16.69 -1.53 -14.76
CA ILE A 240 -17.18 -2.12 -16.03
C ILE A 240 -16.00 -2.39 -16.97
N LYS A 241 -15.07 -1.46 -17.12
CA LYS A 241 -13.91 -1.63 -17.99
C LYS A 241 -12.91 -2.63 -17.39
N GLY A 242 -12.67 -2.56 -16.07
CA GLY A 242 -11.78 -3.47 -15.34
C GLY A 242 -12.25 -4.93 -15.39
N SER A 243 -13.55 -5.18 -15.37
CA SER A 243 -14.10 -6.55 -15.50
C SER A 243 -13.77 -7.19 -16.86
N ARG A 244 -13.69 -6.38 -17.93
CA ARG A 244 -13.25 -6.85 -19.26
C ARG A 244 -11.76 -7.14 -19.32
N GLN A 245 -10.98 -6.55 -18.41
CA GLN A 245 -9.54 -6.72 -18.28
C GLN A 245 -9.16 -7.78 -17.22
N ALA A 246 -10.12 -8.46 -16.60
CA ALA A 246 -9.90 -9.41 -15.49
C ALA A 246 -8.98 -10.60 -15.85
N GLY A 247 -8.84 -10.93 -17.15
CA GLY A 247 -7.88 -11.95 -17.61
C GLY A 247 -6.42 -11.71 -17.19
N GLN A 248 -6.06 -10.46 -16.84
CA GLN A 248 -4.71 -10.13 -16.36
C GLN A 248 -4.37 -10.76 -15.00
N ILE A 249 -5.38 -10.99 -14.16
CA ILE A 249 -5.24 -11.57 -12.83
C ILE A 249 -5.78 -13.01 -12.74
N ALA A 250 -6.15 -13.62 -13.87
CA ALA A 250 -6.70 -14.97 -13.92
C ALA A 250 -5.74 -16.07 -13.44
N TRP A 251 -4.44 -15.74 -13.35
CA TRP A 251 -3.43 -16.62 -12.74
C TRP A 251 -3.58 -16.76 -11.22
N ASN A 252 -4.30 -15.84 -10.56
CA ASN A 252 -4.48 -15.83 -9.11
C ASN A 252 -5.73 -16.63 -8.73
N THR A 253 -5.53 -17.89 -8.38
CA THR A 253 -6.56 -18.77 -7.84
C THR A 253 -6.18 -19.12 -6.40
N ALA A 254 -7.05 -18.79 -5.43
CA ALA A 254 -6.74 -18.99 -4.03
C ALA A 254 -6.84 -20.48 -3.64
N THR A 255 -5.86 -20.93 -2.91
CA THR A 255 -5.79 -22.28 -2.35
C THR A 255 -5.97 -22.24 -0.83
N LEU A 256 -6.30 -23.38 -0.21
CA LEU A 256 -6.32 -23.49 1.26
C LEU A 256 -4.93 -23.22 1.88
N GLY A 257 -3.84 -23.51 1.14
CA GLY A 257 -2.49 -23.19 1.57
C GLY A 257 -2.28 -21.67 1.68
N GLU A 258 -2.72 -20.90 0.68
CA GLU A 258 -2.64 -19.43 0.71
C GLU A 258 -3.54 -18.84 1.81
N LEU A 259 -4.71 -19.43 2.07
CA LEU A 259 -5.53 -19.02 3.21
C LEU A 259 -4.81 -19.28 4.55
N ALA A 260 -4.06 -20.37 4.68
CA ALA A 260 -3.28 -20.66 5.88
C ALA A 260 -2.10 -19.70 6.06
N THR A 261 -1.43 -19.28 4.97
CA THR A 261 -0.32 -18.31 5.01
C THR A 261 -0.77 -16.85 5.03
N TYR A 262 -2.05 -16.59 4.77
CA TYR A 262 -2.61 -15.23 4.69
C TYR A 262 -2.24 -14.32 5.89
N PRO A 263 -2.31 -14.76 7.18
CA PRO A 263 -1.91 -13.90 8.29
C PRO A 263 -0.43 -13.49 8.25
N MET A 264 0.46 -14.41 7.84
CA MET A 264 1.88 -14.11 7.68
C MET A 264 2.09 -13.05 6.58
N GLU A 265 1.46 -13.23 5.44
CA GLU A 265 1.60 -12.33 4.29
C GLU A 265 0.97 -10.96 4.56
N LEU A 266 -0.18 -10.93 5.26
CA LEU A 266 -0.87 -9.70 5.61
C LEU A 266 -0.09 -8.84 6.63
N PHE A 267 0.62 -9.48 7.57
CA PHE A 267 1.36 -8.80 8.63
C PHE A 267 2.88 -8.86 8.49
N GLY A 268 3.39 -9.56 7.48
CA GLY A 268 4.80 -9.58 7.09
C GLY A 268 5.69 -10.58 7.82
N SER A 269 5.16 -11.34 8.80
CA SER A 269 5.83 -12.49 9.41
C SER A 269 4.84 -13.37 10.17
N TRP A 270 5.20 -14.63 10.42
CA TRP A 270 4.40 -15.53 11.26
C TRP A 270 4.20 -14.99 12.68
N PHE A 271 5.25 -14.42 13.25
CA PHE A 271 5.16 -13.85 14.60
C PHE A 271 4.16 -12.70 14.67
N THR A 272 4.31 -11.70 13.79
CA THR A 272 3.41 -10.54 13.78
C THR A 272 1.97 -10.95 13.47
N GLY A 273 1.78 -11.88 12.53
CA GLY A 273 0.47 -12.45 12.23
C GLY A 273 -0.16 -13.15 13.40
N ALA A 274 0.56 -14.06 14.05
CA ALA A 274 0.07 -14.81 15.20
C ALA A 274 -0.30 -13.90 16.37
N VAL A 275 0.55 -12.94 16.72
CA VAL A 275 0.29 -11.99 17.82
C VAL A 275 -0.93 -11.13 17.52
N VAL A 276 -1.01 -10.54 16.32
CA VAL A 276 -2.14 -9.68 15.95
C VAL A 276 -3.44 -10.45 15.91
N MET A 277 -3.46 -11.65 15.30
CA MET A 277 -4.66 -12.49 15.22
C MET A 277 -5.10 -12.98 16.61
N SER A 278 -4.19 -13.47 17.45
CA SER A 278 -4.52 -13.94 18.81
C SER A 278 -5.07 -12.81 19.68
N LEU A 279 -4.41 -11.66 19.71
CA LEU A 279 -4.91 -10.48 20.43
C LEU A 279 -6.20 -9.96 19.81
N GLY A 280 -6.35 -10.04 18.49
CA GLY A 280 -7.57 -9.69 17.77
C GLY A 280 -8.77 -10.54 18.19
N VAL A 281 -8.58 -11.85 18.34
CA VAL A 281 -9.61 -12.77 18.89
C VAL A 281 -9.96 -12.39 20.33
N VAL A 282 -8.97 -12.12 21.19
CA VAL A 282 -9.24 -11.65 22.56
C VAL A 282 -10.05 -10.34 22.54
N GLY A 283 -9.68 -9.39 21.66
CA GLY A 283 -10.41 -8.13 21.49
C GLY A 283 -11.84 -8.34 21.01
N LEU A 284 -12.04 -9.25 20.06
CA LEU A 284 -13.36 -9.62 19.55
C LEU A 284 -14.26 -10.16 20.66
N LEU A 285 -13.74 -11.08 21.48
CA LEU A 285 -14.50 -11.73 22.55
C LEU A 285 -14.76 -10.80 23.75
N THR A 286 -13.86 -9.86 24.03
CA THR A 286 -13.93 -9.02 25.25
C THR A 286 -14.47 -7.63 25.05
N ALA A 287 -14.44 -7.07 23.83
CA ALA A 287 -14.92 -5.70 23.56
C ALA A 287 -16.43 -5.62 23.30
N GLY A 288 -17.12 -6.76 23.29
CA GLY A 288 -18.56 -6.86 23.12
C GLY A 288 -19.01 -6.22 21.80
N HIS A 289 -20.09 -5.48 21.86
CA HIS A 289 -20.69 -4.87 20.68
C HIS A 289 -19.77 -3.86 19.93
N LYS A 290 -18.77 -3.30 20.59
CA LYS A 290 -17.82 -2.36 19.95
C LYS A 290 -16.90 -3.06 18.95
N ALA A 291 -16.70 -4.37 19.09
CA ALA A 291 -15.88 -5.16 18.18
C ALA A 291 -16.54 -5.42 16.82
N LEU A 292 -17.87 -5.25 16.68
CA LEU A 292 -18.62 -5.70 15.52
C LEU A 292 -18.19 -5.00 14.22
N VAL A 293 -18.02 -3.68 14.26
CA VAL A 293 -17.60 -2.89 13.08
C VAL A 293 -16.19 -3.30 12.63
N PRO A 294 -15.15 -3.29 13.48
CA PRO A 294 -13.83 -3.74 13.05
C PRO A 294 -13.81 -5.24 12.72
N ALA A 295 -14.63 -6.10 13.33
CA ALA A 295 -14.71 -7.52 12.98
C ALA A 295 -15.23 -7.74 11.55
N VAL A 296 -16.31 -7.05 11.17
CA VAL A 296 -16.83 -7.13 9.79
C VAL A 296 -15.80 -6.57 8.79
N TRP A 297 -15.14 -5.47 9.12
CA TRP A 297 -14.10 -4.89 8.27
C TRP A 297 -12.90 -5.82 8.12
N ALA A 298 -12.47 -6.50 9.19
CA ALA A 298 -11.31 -7.40 9.20
C ALA A 298 -11.58 -8.72 8.47
N VAL A 299 -12.78 -9.30 8.64
CA VAL A 299 -13.08 -10.69 8.27
C VAL A 299 -13.84 -10.80 6.96
N LEU A 300 -14.83 -9.92 6.71
CA LEU A 300 -15.72 -10.08 5.56
C LEU A 300 -14.98 -9.95 4.21
N PRO A 301 -14.08 -8.95 3.98
CA PRO A 301 -13.41 -8.81 2.69
C PRO A 301 -12.53 -10.03 2.33
N PRO A 302 -11.64 -10.55 3.19
CA PRO A 302 -10.87 -11.75 2.86
C PRO A 302 -11.75 -12.98 2.65
N VAL A 303 -12.83 -13.15 3.41
CA VAL A 303 -13.78 -14.28 3.20
C VAL A 303 -14.46 -14.16 1.83
N LEU A 304 -14.98 -12.98 1.47
CA LEU A 304 -15.63 -12.78 0.17
C LEU A 304 -14.66 -12.99 -0.99
N THR A 305 -13.46 -12.42 -0.91
CA THR A 305 -12.48 -12.56 -2.00
C THR A 305 -11.95 -13.99 -2.13
N PHE A 306 -11.84 -14.73 -1.03
CA PHE A 306 -11.49 -16.15 -1.04
C PHE A 306 -12.59 -17.00 -1.68
N LEU A 307 -13.83 -16.84 -1.22
CA LEU A 307 -14.98 -17.61 -1.76
C LEU A 307 -15.28 -17.32 -3.22
N THR A 308 -14.87 -16.16 -3.73
CA THR A 308 -15.06 -15.76 -5.13
C THR A 308 -13.78 -15.85 -5.97
N SER A 309 -12.72 -16.44 -5.42
CA SER A 309 -11.39 -16.45 -6.06
C SER A 309 -11.36 -17.12 -7.43
N ASP A 310 -12.13 -18.17 -7.63
CA ASP A 310 -12.21 -18.88 -8.92
C ASP A 310 -12.86 -18.05 -10.05
N ARG A 311 -13.54 -16.95 -9.69
CA ARG A 311 -14.23 -16.07 -10.66
C ARG A 311 -13.64 -14.68 -10.74
N LEU A 312 -13.30 -14.11 -9.58
CA LEU A 312 -12.87 -12.72 -9.49
C LEU A 312 -11.35 -12.57 -9.30
N HIS A 313 -10.65 -13.64 -8.88
CA HIS A 313 -9.19 -13.68 -8.70
C HIS A 313 -8.64 -12.57 -7.78
N LEU A 314 -9.44 -12.11 -6.79
CA LEU A 314 -9.13 -10.95 -5.95
C LEU A 314 -8.52 -11.30 -4.59
N PHE A 315 -8.37 -12.60 -4.25
CA PHE A 315 -7.74 -12.99 -2.99
C PHE A 315 -6.22 -12.87 -3.10
N LEU A 316 -5.73 -11.66 -2.85
CA LEU A 316 -4.30 -11.34 -2.75
C LEU A 316 -4.07 -10.51 -1.49
N PRO A 317 -3.10 -10.87 -0.62
CA PRO A 317 -2.86 -10.16 0.63
C PRO A 317 -2.67 -8.65 0.44
N ARG A 318 -1.97 -8.23 -0.63
CA ARG A 318 -1.79 -6.80 -0.95
C ARG A 318 -3.09 -6.06 -1.30
N TYR A 319 -4.11 -6.73 -1.83
CA TYR A 319 -5.42 -6.13 -2.10
C TYR A 319 -6.26 -5.98 -0.83
N LEU A 320 -5.91 -6.74 0.21
CA LEU A 320 -6.61 -6.80 1.49
C LEU A 320 -5.91 -5.98 2.59
N LEU A 321 -4.84 -5.24 2.27
CA LEU A 321 -4.11 -4.41 3.23
C LEU A 321 -4.99 -3.40 3.96
N PHE A 322 -6.04 -2.89 3.31
CA PHE A 322 -7.00 -1.98 3.94
C PHE A 322 -7.76 -2.61 5.12
N THR A 323 -7.66 -3.93 5.34
CA THR A 323 -8.24 -4.62 6.51
C THR A 323 -7.30 -4.64 7.71
N VAL A 324 -5.99 -4.40 7.52
CA VAL A 324 -4.98 -4.37 8.59
C VAL A 324 -5.38 -3.44 9.74
N PRO A 325 -5.86 -2.20 9.50
CA PRO A 325 -6.31 -1.31 10.58
C PRO A 325 -7.38 -1.93 11.48
N ALA A 326 -8.32 -2.66 10.90
CA ALA A 326 -9.41 -3.28 11.66
C ALA A 326 -8.91 -4.40 12.58
N TRP A 327 -8.00 -5.25 12.09
CA TRP A 327 -7.33 -6.26 12.91
C TRP A 327 -6.54 -5.63 14.05
N LEU A 328 -5.83 -4.52 13.80
CA LEU A 328 -5.03 -3.83 14.81
C LEU A 328 -5.89 -3.11 15.84
N LEU A 329 -7.09 -2.64 15.48
CA LEU A 329 -8.07 -2.13 16.46
C LEU A 329 -8.52 -3.23 17.41
N LEU A 330 -8.85 -4.42 16.89
CA LEU A 330 -9.21 -5.56 17.69
C LEU A 330 -8.03 -6.03 18.56
N ALA A 331 -6.84 -6.15 17.98
CA ALA A 331 -5.63 -6.57 18.70
C ALA A 331 -5.27 -5.59 19.83
N ALA A 332 -5.36 -4.28 19.58
CA ALA A 332 -5.13 -3.26 20.60
C ALA A 332 -6.18 -3.32 21.72
N ALA A 333 -7.45 -3.57 21.38
CA ALA A 333 -8.48 -3.76 22.39
C ALA A 333 -8.20 -5.00 23.25
N GLY A 334 -7.79 -6.11 22.63
CA GLY A 334 -7.38 -7.33 23.33
C GLY A 334 -6.16 -7.11 24.22
N ALA A 335 -5.11 -6.47 23.69
CA ALA A 335 -3.89 -6.16 24.43
C ALA A 335 -4.18 -5.31 25.70
N VAL A 336 -5.01 -4.26 25.54
CA VAL A 336 -5.41 -3.44 26.70
C VAL A 336 -6.18 -4.26 27.73
N ARG A 337 -7.06 -5.15 27.30
CA ARG A 337 -7.79 -6.06 28.22
C ARG A 337 -6.87 -7.03 28.93
N CYS A 338 -5.91 -7.63 28.23
CA CYS A 338 -4.91 -8.51 28.84
C CYS A 338 -4.07 -7.74 29.88
N ALA A 339 -3.59 -6.54 29.53
CA ALA A 339 -2.81 -5.73 30.46
C ALA A 339 -3.61 -5.34 31.72
N ASP A 340 -4.88 -4.95 31.57
CA ASP A 340 -5.75 -4.63 32.70
C ASP A 340 -6.05 -5.86 33.57
N ALA A 341 -6.18 -7.04 32.98
CA ALA A 341 -6.37 -8.29 33.71
C ALA A 341 -5.11 -8.70 34.49
N LEU A 342 -3.93 -8.67 33.85
CA LEU A 342 -2.65 -9.01 34.48
C LEU A 342 -2.27 -8.05 35.61
N THR A 343 -2.70 -6.79 35.54
CA THR A 343 -2.43 -5.79 36.59
C THR A 343 -3.56 -5.67 37.62
N PHE A 344 -4.56 -6.56 37.57
CA PHE A 344 -5.72 -6.51 38.49
C PHE A 344 -5.31 -6.64 39.95
N ALA A 345 -4.34 -7.51 40.28
CA ALA A 345 -3.81 -7.71 41.63
C ALA A 345 -2.96 -6.55 42.16
N VAL A 346 -2.54 -5.60 41.31
CA VAL A 346 -1.81 -4.42 41.75
C VAL A 346 -2.78 -3.46 42.45
N ARG A 347 -2.30 -2.84 43.55
CA ARG A 347 -3.06 -1.82 44.31
C ARG A 347 -3.75 -0.84 43.38
N ALA A 348 -5.03 -0.56 43.62
CA ALA A 348 -5.83 0.36 42.84
C ALA A 348 -5.19 1.78 42.74
N GLY A 349 -5.59 2.55 41.73
CA GLY A 349 -5.14 3.93 41.54
C GLY A 349 -3.92 4.09 40.63
N ARG A 350 -2.99 4.97 41.00
CA ARG A 350 -1.82 5.33 40.13
C ARG A 350 -0.90 4.15 39.85
N TRP A 351 -0.67 3.28 40.79
CA TRP A 351 0.23 2.14 40.66
C TRP A 351 -0.24 1.11 39.64
N ARG A 352 -1.53 0.82 39.62
CA ARG A 352 -2.13 -0.07 38.61
C ARG A 352 -2.02 0.55 37.20
N ARG A 353 -2.26 1.87 37.08
CA ARG A 353 -2.08 2.56 35.79
C ARG A 353 -0.63 2.52 35.31
N LEU A 354 0.33 2.75 36.21
CA LEU A 354 1.76 2.68 35.88
C LEU A 354 2.18 1.25 35.49
N ALA A 355 1.72 0.23 36.25
CA ALA A 355 2.02 -1.17 35.93
C ALA A 355 1.43 -1.58 34.55
N SER A 356 0.18 -1.21 34.26
CA SER A 356 -0.44 -1.46 32.97
C SER A 356 0.28 -0.71 31.84
N ALA A 357 0.70 0.54 32.04
CA ALA A 357 1.47 1.30 31.08
C ALA A 357 2.86 0.68 30.84
N ALA A 358 3.56 0.29 31.89
CA ALA A 358 4.86 -0.37 31.80
C ALA A 358 4.78 -1.70 31.05
N LEU A 359 3.76 -2.53 31.37
CA LEU A 359 3.50 -3.78 30.68
C LEU A 359 3.23 -3.58 29.20
N MET A 360 2.39 -2.59 28.85
CA MET A 360 2.08 -2.27 27.45
C MET A 360 3.32 -1.75 26.70
N THR A 361 4.13 -0.90 27.34
CA THR A 361 5.39 -0.40 26.75
C THR A 361 6.36 -1.56 26.51
N GLY A 362 6.53 -2.44 27.49
CA GLY A 362 7.36 -3.64 27.36
C GLY A 362 6.86 -4.59 26.27
N ALA A 363 5.55 -4.78 26.17
CA ALA A 363 4.93 -5.61 25.12
C ALA A 363 5.15 -5.00 23.71
N LEU A 364 4.99 -3.68 23.56
CA LEU A 364 5.25 -2.98 22.29
C LEU A 364 6.75 -3.01 21.94
N ALA A 365 7.64 -2.84 22.90
CA ALA A 365 9.08 -2.95 22.68
C ALA A 365 9.47 -4.38 22.28
N GLY A 366 8.93 -5.40 22.94
CA GLY A 366 9.13 -6.79 22.58
C GLY A 366 8.58 -7.13 21.19
N PHE A 367 7.39 -6.61 20.84
CA PHE A 367 6.83 -6.74 19.50
C PHE A 367 7.74 -6.07 18.45
N ALA A 368 8.21 -4.84 18.70
CA ALA A 368 9.12 -4.11 17.81
C ALA A 368 10.43 -4.88 17.61
N PHE A 369 11.03 -5.41 18.70
CA PHE A 369 12.26 -6.20 18.64
C PHE A 369 12.07 -7.46 17.77
N GLN A 370 11.01 -8.20 17.98
CA GLN A 370 10.71 -9.40 17.21
C GLN A 370 10.29 -9.12 15.76
N ALA A 371 9.68 -7.96 15.49
CA ALA A 371 9.35 -7.54 14.13
C ALA A 371 10.57 -7.00 13.36
N LEU A 372 11.66 -6.63 14.03
CA LEU A 372 12.82 -5.96 13.43
C LEU A 372 13.44 -6.73 12.25
N PRO A 373 13.67 -8.06 12.31
CA PRO A 373 14.22 -8.80 11.16
C PRO A 373 13.31 -8.69 9.92
N ALA A 374 11.99 -8.79 10.09
CA ALA A 374 11.03 -8.65 8.99
C ALA A 374 10.94 -7.21 8.47
N LEU A 375 11.06 -6.20 9.34
CA LEU A 375 11.18 -4.79 8.95
C LEU A 375 12.45 -4.53 8.14
N MET A 376 13.56 -5.16 8.49
CA MET A 376 14.82 -5.04 7.75
C MET A 376 14.72 -5.75 6.40
N SER A 377 14.15 -6.96 6.36
CA SER A 377 13.92 -7.72 5.13
C SER A 377 13.00 -6.98 4.15
N ALA A 378 11.98 -6.26 4.64
CA ALA A 378 11.07 -5.47 3.82
C ALA A 378 11.77 -4.38 2.99
N ARG A 379 13.00 -3.98 3.36
CA ARG A 379 13.82 -2.97 2.68
C ARG A 379 14.83 -3.55 1.70
N GLN A 380 14.94 -4.87 1.64
CA GLN A 380 15.85 -5.56 0.72
C GLN A 380 15.18 -5.82 -0.63
N ASP A 381 16.00 -6.01 -1.67
CA ASP A 381 15.52 -6.43 -2.97
C ASP A 381 14.73 -7.74 -2.87
N LEU A 382 13.71 -7.89 -3.70
CA LEU A 382 12.91 -9.11 -3.72
C LEU A 382 13.74 -10.26 -4.29
N PRO A 383 13.82 -11.42 -3.61
CA PRO A 383 14.69 -12.53 -4.04
C PRO A 383 14.43 -13.04 -5.46
N GLY A 384 13.18 -12.90 -5.94
CA GLY A 384 12.78 -13.33 -7.29
C GLY A 384 13.02 -12.30 -8.40
N GLU A 385 13.32 -11.03 -8.05
CA GLU A 385 13.51 -9.97 -9.05
C GLU A 385 14.95 -9.97 -9.59
N PRO A 386 15.13 -9.82 -10.93
CA PRO A 386 16.44 -9.68 -11.53
C PRO A 386 17.11 -8.36 -11.14
N ASP A 387 18.44 -8.35 -11.00
CA ASP A 387 19.21 -7.14 -10.70
C ASP A 387 19.36 -6.23 -11.94
N PHE A 388 18.28 -5.49 -12.23
CA PHE A 388 18.26 -4.55 -13.33
C PHE A 388 19.13 -3.32 -13.08
N ALA A 389 19.31 -2.91 -11.84
CA ALA A 389 20.16 -1.79 -11.48
C ALA A 389 21.64 -2.10 -11.83
N ALA A 390 22.13 -3.29 -11.47
CA ALA A 390 23.46 -3.72 -11.92
C ALA A 390 23.54 -3.88 -13.44
N ALA A 391 22.47 -4.35 -14.08
CA ALA A 391 22.39 -4.48 -15.53
C ALA A 391 22.54 -3.11 -16.23
N GLY A 392 21.83 -2.10 -15.74
CA GLY A 392 21.96 -0.73 -16.24
C GLY A 392 23.39 -0.21 -16.13
N ARG A 393 24.03 -0.39 -14.96
CA ARG A 393 25.43 -0.01 -14.75
C ARG A 393 26.40 -0.70 -15.74
N VAL A 394 26.21 -2.01 -15.98
CA VAL A 394 27.08 -2.78 -16.92
C VAL A 394 26.93 -2.26 -18.34
N VAL A 395 25.69 -1.99 -18.79
CA VAL A 395 25.43 -1.44 -20.13
C VAL A 395 25.99 -0.05 -20.25
N THR A 396 25.69 0.86 -19.30
CA THR A 396 26.15 2.25 -19.30
C THR A 396 27.69 2.35 -19.33
N ALA A 397 28.37 1.52 -18.54
CA ALA A 397 29.84 1.53 -18.47
C ALA A 397 30.52 0.98 -19.74
N GLY A 398 29.82 0.13 -20.52
CA GLY A 398 30.41 -0.55 -21.67
C GLY A 398 29.86 -0.14 -23.03
N GLN A 399 28.77 0.63 -23.07
CA GLN A 399 28.13 1.03 -24.32
C GLN A 399 28.98 2.00 -25.16
N ARG A 400 28.80 1.95 -26.46
CA ARG A 400 29.42 2.85 -27.45
C ARG A 400 28.34 3.43 -28.36
N PRO A 401 28.55 4.61 -28.95
CA PRO A 401 27.63 5.15 -29.96
C PRO A 401 27.38 4.13 -31.07
N GLY A 402 26.13 3.88 -31.41
CA GLY A 402 25.71 2.90 -32.42
C GLY A 402 25.49 1.48 -31.93
N ASP A 403 25.75 1.18 -30.66
CA ASP A 403 25.38 -0.11 -30.06
C ASP A 403 23.86 -0.31 -30.14
N GLY A 404 23.46 -1.58 -30.36
CA GLY A 404 22.07 -2.02 -30.18
C GLY A 404 21.87 -2.78 -28.90
N ILE A 405 20.60 -2.85 -28.46
CA ILE A 405 20.19 -3.69 -27.34
C ILE A 405 19.05 -4.61 -27.76
N ILE A 406 19.03 -5.81 -27.25
CA ILE A 406 17.96 -6.80 -27.44
C ILE A 406 17.61 -7.43 -26.10
N PHE A 407 16.36 -7.82 -25.94
CA PHE A 407 15.83 -8.33 -24.68
C PHE A 407 15.31 -9.76 -24.85
N ASN A 408 15.57 -10.61 -23.87
CA ASN A 408 14.99 -11.94 -23.76
C ASN A 408 14.42 -12.15 -22.35
N GLY A 409 13.15 -12.47 -22.28
CA GLY A 409 12.43 -12.65 -21.01
C GLY A 409 11.01 -12.14 -21.08
N ASN A 410 10.40 -11.92 -19.93
CA ASN A 410 9.05 -11.38 -19.85
C ASN A 410 9.00 -9.89 -20.29
N PHE A 411 7.78 -9.37 -20.43
CA PHE A 411 7.55 -7.98 -20.84
C PHE A 411 8.14 -6.92 -19.89
N GLY A 412 8.52 -7.30 -18.66
CA GLY A 412 9.10 -6.41 -17.67
C GLY A 412 10.53 -5.98 -17.97
N VAL A 413 11.32 -6.82 -18.66
CA VAL A 413 12.74 -6.57 -18.92
C VAL A 413 12.99 -5.24 -19.65
N ARG A 414 12.21 -4.96 -20.71
CA ARG A 414 12.33 -3.70 -21.48
C ARG A 414 12.05 -2.46 -20.61
N LYS A 415 11.00 -2.51 -19.80
CA LYS A 415 10.64 -1.36 -18.93
C LYS A 415 11.68 -1.15 -17.83
N ALA A 416 12.13 -2.24 -17.21
CA ALA A 416 13.17 -2.17 -16.21
C ALA A 416 14.46 -1.56 -16.76
N MET A 417 14.92 -2.04 -17.92
CA MET A 417 16.10 -1.47 -18.57
C MET A 417 15.87 -0.06 -19.09
N ALA A 418 14.67 0.29 -19.55
CA ALA A 418 14.34 1.67 -19.92
C ALA A 418 14.41 2.60 -18.69
N TYR A 419 13.99 2.15 -17.51
CA TYR A 419 14.15 2.88 -16.27
C TYR A 419 15.62 3.06 -15.89
N GLU A 420 16.40 1.99 -15.89
CA GLU A 420 17.81 2.02 -15.46
C GLU A 420 18.71 2.82 -16.41
N LEU A 421 18.34 2.90 -17.69
CA LEU A 421 19.09 3.64 -18.71
C LEU A 421 18.53 5.03 -19.03
N ARG A 422 17.51 5.53 -18.30
CA ARG A 422 16.77 6.76 -18.59
C ARG A 422 17.60 8.04 -18.54
N GLU A 423 18.68 8.06 -17.75
CA GLU A 423 19.51 9.25 -17.53
C GLU A 423 20.61 9.44 -18.58
N GLY A 424 20.69 8.57 -19.56
CA GLY A 424 21.72 8.57 -20.60
C GLY A 424 21.16 8.45 -22.01
N ALA A 425 22.05 8.20 -22.97
CA ALA A 425 21.69 7.81 -24.33
C ALA A 425 21.70 6.27 -24.43
N PRO A 426 20.56 5.59 -24.23
CA PRO A 426 20.53 4.13 -24.23
C PRO A 426 20.84 3.55 -25.60
N PRO A 427 21.39 2.32 -25.68
CA PRO A 427 21.50 1.62 -26.95
C PRO A 427 20.12 1.43 -27.60
N THR A 428 20.06 1.48 -28.92
CA THR A 428 18.81 1.33 -29.67
C THR A 428 18.24 -0.08 -29.50
N ASP A 429 16.96 -0.23 -29.09
CA ASP A 429 16.26 -1.53 -29.15
C ASP A 429 16.05 -1.94 -30.62
N VAL A 430 16.91 -2.80 -31.11
CA VAL A 430 16.99 -3.14 -32.54
C VAL A 430 15.89 -4.07 -33.02
N LEU A 431 15.22 -4.75 -32.11
CA LEU A 431 14.10 -5.65 -32.46
C LEU A 431 12.74 -4.99 -32.31
N MET A 432 12.65 -3.80 -31.72
CA MET A 432 11.38 -3.12 -31.52
C MET A 432 10.86 -2.53 -32.84
N LYS A 433 9.70 -3.03 -33.33
CA LYS A 433 8.98 -2.55 -34.50
C LYS A 433 7.90 -1.54 -34.14
N ARG A 434 7.12 -1.84 -33.09
CA ARG A 434 6.12 -0.90 -32.51
C ARG A 434 6.38 -0.78 -31.03
N THR A 435 6.37 0.44 -30.54
CA THR A 435 6.58 0.74 -29.12
C THR A 435 5.42 0.24 -28.26
N PRO A 436 5.59 0.06 -26.94
CA PRO A 436 4.50 -0.22 -26.01
C PRO A 436 3.37 0.82 -26.10
N GLN A 437 3.68 2.12 -26.28
CA GLN A 437 2.69 3.18 -26.46
C GLN A 437 1.83 2.92 -27.71
N GLN A 438 2.47 2.58 -28.83
CA GLN A 438 1.78 2.27 -30.10
C GLN A 438 0.95 0.98 -30.06
N THR A 439 1.18 0.12 -29.09
CA THR A 439 0.41 -1.13 -28.93
C THR A 439 -0.70 -1.00 -27.90
N GLY A 440 -0.67 0.02 -27.06
CA GLY A 440 -1.56 0.15 -25.90
C GLY A 440 -1.33 -0.95 -24.84
N TRP A 441 -0.14 -1.55 -24.80
CA TRP A 441 0.24 -2.61 -23.87
C TRP A 441 1.62 -2.36 -23.29
N TYR A 442 1.97 -3.11 -22.23
CA TYR A 442 3.33 -3.11 -21.70
C TYR A 442 4.35 -3.85 -22.60
N ARG A 443 3.91 -4.44 -23.70
CA ARG A 443 4.74 -5.18 -24.63
C ARG A 443 4.97 -4.38 -25.91
N ALA A 444 6.21 -4.35 -26.38
CA ALA A 444 6.53 -3.93 -27.74
C ALA A 444 6.25 -5.04 -28.74
N ASN A 445 5.87 -4.68 -29.97
CA ASN A 445 5.91 -5.65 -31.07
C ASN A 445 7.33 -5.71 -31.62
N GLU A 446 7.82 -6.92 -31.82
CA GLU A 446 9.15 -7.14 -32.37
C GLU A 446 9.11 -7.37 -33.89
N CYS A 447 10.26 -7.13 -34.48
CA CYS A 447 10.54 -7.32 -35.89
C CYS A 447 10.18 -8.76 -36.35
N ASP A 448 9.46 -8.87 -37.46
CA ASP A 448 9.01 -10.16 -37.99
C ASP A 448 10.19 -10.96 -38.56
N VAL A 449 11.15 -10.25 -39.19
CA VAL A 449 12.39 -10.85 -39.75
C VAL A 449 13.60 -10.30 -39.02
N PRO A 450 14.01 -10.94 -37.89
CA PRO A 450 15.11 -10.47 -37.04
C PRO A 450 16.44 -10.29 -37.79
N SER A 451 16.70 -11.09 -38.79
CA SER A 451 17.93 -10.99 -39.61
C SER A 451 18.04 -9.65 -40.35
N THR A 452 16.94 -9.01 -40.73
CA THR A 452 16.90 -7.71 -41.36
C THR A 452 17.13 -6.61 -40.34
N CYS A 453 16.46 -6.67 -39.19
CA CYS A 453 16.57 -5.68 -38.12
C CYS A 453 17.97 -5.68 -37.46
N LEU A 454 18.63 -6.79 -37.44
CA LEU A 454 20.03 -6.93 -36.99
C LEU A 454 21.06 -6.56 -38.05
N ALA A 455 20.64 -6.33 -39.31
CA ALA A 455 21.57 -5.95 -40.38
C ALA A 455 22.22 -4.59 -40.08
N GLY A 456 23.50 -4.45 -40.40
CA GLY A 456 24.23 -3.20 -40.15
C GLY A 456 24.72 -2.97 -38.72
N ARG A 457 24.25 -3.73 -37.74
CA ARG A 457 24.74 -3.62 -36.36
C ARG A 457 26.08 -4.35 -36.20
N ARG A 458 27.03 -3.65 -35.55
CA ARG A 458 28.35 -4.22 -35.25
C ARG A 458 28.43 -4.80 -33.85
N ARG A 459 27.76 -4.14 -32.87
CA ARG A 459 27.73 -4.51 -31.44
C ARG A 459 26.30 -4.51 -30.91
N LEU A 460 26.01 -5.52 -30.10
CA LEU A 460 24.70 -5.72 -29.50
C LEU A 460 24.84 -6.12 -28.03
N TRP A 461 23.99 -5.57 -27.20
CA TRP A 461 23.78 -5.97 -25.82
C TRP A 461 22.58 -6.92 -25.76
N LEU A 462 22.76 -8.16 -25.33
CA LEU A 462 21.67 -9.08 -25.00
C LEU A 462 21.44 -9.04 -23.49
N VAL A 463 20.26 -8.60 -23.06
CA VAL A 463 19.80 -8.66 -21.67
C VAL A 463 18.77 -9.77 -21.55
N SER A 464 19.05 -10.79 -20.73
CA SER A 464 18.24 -11.98 -20.63
C SER A 464 17.97 -12.39 -19.18
N THR A 465 16.71 -12.66 -18.86
CA THR A 465 16.27 -13.27 -17.60
C THR A 465 16.08 -14.79 -17.72
N ALA A 466 16.49 -15.40 -18.84
CA ALA A 466 16.43 -16.84 -19.03
C ALA A 466 17.47 -17.55 -18.15
N VAL A 467 17.05 -18.61 -17.47
CA VAL A 467 17.92 -19.43 -16.62
C VAL A 467 18.84 -20.28 -17.49
N GLY A 468 20.12 -20.32 -17.16
CA GLY A 468 21.15 -21.12 -17.85
C GLY A 468 21.59 -20.50 -19.19
N ASN A 469 20.90 -20.82 -20.28
CA ASN A 469 21.25 -20.27 -21.59
C ASN A 469 20.53 -18.95 -21.86
N PRO A 470 21.23 -17.81 -22.02
CA PRO A 470 20.63 -16.49 -22.26
C PRO A 470 19.74 -16.39 -23.51
N ARG A 471 19.84 -17.35 -24.42
CA ARG A 471 18.99 -17.41 -25.63
C ARG A 471 17.79 -18.34 -25.48
N SER A 472 17.67 -19.06 -24.36
CA SER A 472 16.51 -19.92 -24.09
C SER A 472 15.20 -19.10 -24.07
N GLY A 473 14.14 -19.64 -24.68
CA GLY A 473 12.85 -18.95 -24.78
C GLY A 473 12.76 -17.84 -25.82
N MET A 474 13.87 -17.49 -26.51
CA MET A 474 13.80 -16.58 -27.66
C MET A 474 13.05 -17.20 -28.84
N ARG A 475 12.48 -16.37 -29.70
CA ARG A 475 11.94 -16.83 -30.98
C ARG A 475 13.07 -17.54 -31.78
N PRO A 476 12.82 -18.73 -32.36
CA PRO A 476 13.85 -19.50 -33.08
C PRO A 476 14.54 -18.67 -34.17
N SER A 477 13.81 -17.86 -34.91
CA SER A 477 14.36 -16.96 -35.94
C SER A 477 15.33 -15.91 -35.37
N THR A 478 15.06 -15.37 -34.19
CA THR A 478 15.94 -14.41 -33.50
C THR A 478 17.21 -15.12 -33.02
N ALA A 479 17.06 -16.26 -32.37
CA ALA A 479 18.19 -17.04 -31.87
C ALA A 479 19.13 -17.49 -33.01
N ALA A 480 18.58 -17.95 -34.14
CA ALA A 480 19.34 -18.32 -35.34
C ALA A 480 20.08 -17.14 -35.98
N ALA A 481 19.39 -15.97 -36.10
CA ALA A 481 20.00 -14.76 -36.64
C ALA A 481 21.18 -14.26 -35.78
N LEU A 482 21.09 -14.39 -34.45
CA LEU A 482 22.17 -14.05 -33.53
C LEU A 482 23.33 -15.07 -33.64
N ALA A 483 23.01 -16.37 -33.62
CA ALA A 483 24.02 -17.42 -33.68
C ALA A 483 24.86 -17.37 -34.97
N GLY A 484 24.19 -17.11 -36.09
CA GLY A 484 24.87 -17.05 -37.41
C GLY A 484 25.75 -15.82 -37.64
N ARG A 485 25.47 -14.70 -36.95
CA ARG A 485 26.09 -13.40 -37.27
C ARG A 485 26.94 -12.81 -36.17
N PHE A 486 26.74 -13.21 -34.92
CA PHE A 486 27.38 -12.59 -33.76
C PHE A 486 28.12 -13.59 -32.91
N ALA A 487 29.27 -13.19 -32.40
CA ALA A 487 30.03 -13.92 -31.37
C ALA A 487 29.84 -13.23 -30.02
N VAL A 488 29.83 -14.01 -28.95
CA VAL A 488 29.83 -13.51 -27.58
C VAL A 488 31.24 -13.05 -27.23
N VAL A 489 31.42 -11.77 -26.91
CA VAL A 489 32.70 -11.20 -26.50
C VAL A 489 32.83 -11.15 -24.99
N ARG A 490 31.70 -10.82 -24.31
CA ARG A 490 31.69 -10.70 -22.87
C ARG A 490 30.37 -11.21 -22.30
N THR A 491 30.42 -11.88 -21.17
CA THR A 491 29.23 -12.31 -20.41
C THR A 491 29.36 -11.83 -18.98
N ASN A 492 28.33 -11.11 -18.49
CA ASN A 492 28.17 -10.74 -17.10
C ASN A 492 26.96 -11.51 -16.55
N ARG A 493 27.17 -12.32 -15.51
CA ARG A 493 26.10 -13.01 -14.78
C ARG A 493 25.77 -12.22 -13.54
N LEU A 494 24.51 -11.80 -13.41
CA LEU A 494 23.95 -11.06 -12.29
C LEU A 494 22.89 -11.91 -11.61
N HIS A 495 22.32 -11.42 -10.52
CA HIS A 495 21.21 -12.10 -9.85
C HIS A 495 20.01 -12.20 -10.81
N ASN A 496 19.56 -13.41 -11.11
CA ASN A 496 18.44 -13.73 -12.01
C ASN A 496 18.51 -13.04 -13.41
N LEU A 497 19.70 -12.64 -13.88
CA LEU A 497 19.87 -11.94 -15.13
C LEU A 497 21.26 -12.18 -15.72
N THR A 498 21.33 -12.32 -17.04
CA THR A 498 22.60 -12.42 -17.78
C THR A 498 22.66 -11.34 -18.85
N ILE A 499 23.78 -10.65 -18.93
CA ILE A 499 24.09 -9.68 -20.00
C ILE A 499 25.21 -10.25 -20.85
N GLN A 500 25.03 -10.25 -22.17
CA GLN A 500 26.06 -10.56 -23.11
C GLN A 500 26.33 -9.40 -24.06
N LEU A 501 27.59 -9.05 -24.22
CA LEU A 501 28.05 -8.21 -25.31
C LEU A 501 28.35 -9.12 -26.49
N LEU A 502 27.71 -8.83 -27.61
CA LEU A 502 27.84 -9.58 -28.86
C LEU A 502 28.49 -8.68 -29.91
N GLU A 503 29.48 -9.18 -30.63
CA GLU A 503 30.09 -8.50 -31.76
C GLU A 503 29.88 -9.30 -33.04
N ARG A 504 29.70 -8.55 -34.14
CA ARG A 504 29.52 -9.18 -35.47
C ARG A 504 30.76 -9.97 -35.84
N ARG A 505 30.59 -11.21 -36.27
CA ARG A 505 31.68 -12.04 -36.80
C ARG A 505 32.26 -11.37 -38.02
N SER A 506 33.58 -11.20 -38.08
CA SER A 506 34.30 -10.90 -39.33
C SER A 506 34.05 -12.06 -40.31
N ARG A 507 33.67 -11.73 -41.53
CA ARG A 507 33.58 -12.72 -42.62
C ARG A 507 34.95 -13.19 -42.97
#